data_554471871d580cf11f5c32ab79dc2a20
#
_entry.id   554471871d580cf11f5c32ab79dc2a20
#
_cell.length_a   1.000
_cell.length_b   1.000
_cell.length_c   1.000
_cell.angle_alpha   90.00
_cell.angle_beta   90.00
_cell.angle_gamma   90.00
#
_symmetry.space_group_name_H-M   'P 1'
#
loop_
_entity.id
_entity.type
_entity.pdbx_description
1 polymer ?
#
loop_
_entity_poly.entity_id
_entity_poly.type
_entity_poly.pdbx_seq_one_letter_code
_entity_poly.pdbx_strand_id
1 'polypeptide(L)'
;MVIAPWILPLRSMSFGMLHDPALVGRSLLTLAAGFAITVSLSALVGAGVGMPVFGAEVAARTSPNLLDLGIALVAGAAAVYAKIRSRAVSSLVGTAIAVALVPPVCVLGLLLSAGEWQAARGAGLLFVTNLLGILSGALLLLVATQPQLRRRLWRSQMGLVSLLFTAVLLLPLSSSFLQLVRQSQRQLAQRRIEETIAKSLKTETITIGRDSQLVGITIDWTSKPPLIRASVRVSQADLPTPAQVAAVQQFINSKQPQRYQLVVQRSAIDIIGPGSRDDGKN
;
A
#
# COMPACT_ATOMS: atom_id res chain seq x y z
N MET A 1 -7.56 14.01 25.45
CA MET A 1 -6.49 13.08 25.85
C MET A 1 -6.85 11.60 25.66
N VAL A 2 -7.91 11.32 24.93
CA VAL A 2 -8.48 9.97 24.67
C VAL A 2 -7.93 9.33 23.39
N ILE A 3 -7.20 10.08 22.55
CA ILE A 3 -6.90 9.69 21.16
C ILE A 3 -5.66 8.78 21.01
N ALA A 4 -4.85 8.62 22.05
CA ALA A 4 -3.64 7.80 21.95
C ALA A 4 -3.38 6.99 23.23
N PRO A 5 -4.14 5.92 23.48
CA PRO A 5 -4.02 5.15 24.73
C PRO A 5 -2.64 4.51 24.91
N TRP A 6 -1.88 4.32 23.84
CA TRP A 6 -0.57 3.62 23.89
C TRP A 6 0.65 4.55 23.98
N ILE A 7 0.46 5.87 23.92
CA ILE A 7 1.60 6.80 23.97
C ILE A 7 2.29 6.82 25.32
N LEU A 8 1.52 6.71 26.43
CA LEU A 8 2.07 6.71 27.78
C LEU A 8 2.92 5.46 28.05
N PRO A 9 2.40 4.22 27.84
CA PRO A 9 3.21 3.03 28.03
C PRO A 9 4.43 2.98 27.11
N LEU A 10 4.34 3.43 25.85
CA LEU A 10 5.50 3.48 24.96
C LEU A 10 6.58 4.43 25.42
N ARG A 11 6.20 5.62 25.89
CA ARG A 11 7.15 6.57 26.50
C ARG A 11 7.77 6.00 27.76
N SER A 12 6.97 5.45 28.67
CA SER A 12 7.46 4.84 29.89
C SER A 12 8.39 3.67 29.60
N MET A 13 8.08 2.87 28.59
CA MET A 13 8.92 1.77 28.15
C MET A 13 10.27 2.26 27.60
N SER A 14 10.29 3.29 26.75
CA SER A 14 11.53 3.86 26.20
C SER A 14 12.44 4.43 27.29
N PHE A 15 11.88 5.13 28.27
CA PHE A 15 12.64 5.60 29.42
C PHE A 15 13.05 4.46 30.37
N GLY A 16 12.14 3.53 30.62
CA GLY A 16 12.36 2.37 31.50
C GLY A 16 13.49 1.47 31.01
N MET A 17 13.61 1.29 29.69
CA MET A 17 14.71 0.52 29.08
C MET A 17 16.10 1.06 29.50
N LEU A 18 16.20 2.35 29.79
CA LEU A 18 17.46 3.00 30.18
C LEU A 18 17.64 3.16 31.70
N HIS A 19 16.56 3.13 32.46
CA HIS A 19 16.58 3.51 33.88
C HIS A 19 16.00 2.48 34.85
N ASP A 20 14.90 1.81 34.48
CA ASP A 20 14.14 0.99 35.44
C ASP A 20 13.39 -0.16 34.72
N PRO A 21 13.85 -1.42 34.93
CA PRO A 21 13.18 -2.59 34.35
C PRO A 21 11.72 -2.78 34.80
N ALA A 22 11.36 -2.33 36.01
CA ALA A 22 10.00 -2.45 36.51
C ALA A 22 9.02 -1.57 35.72
N LEU A 23 9.44 -0.39 35.25
CA LEU A 23 8.68 0.46 34.35
C LEU A 23 8.45 -0.21 33.00
N VAL A 24 9.43 -0.95 32.49
CA VAL A 24 9.28 -1.70 31.24
C VAL A 24 8.21 -2.78 31.40
N GLY A 25 8.27 -3.56 32.49
CA GLY A 25 7.30 -4.62 32.77
C GLY A 25 5.88 -4.10 32.88
N ARG A 26 5.64 -3.01 33.61
CA ARG A 26 4.31 -2.37 33.72
C ARG A 26 3.82 -1.83 32.38
N SER A 27 4.69 -1.19 31.63
CA SER A 27 4.35 -0.65 30.31
C SER A 27 4.03 -1.76 29.31
N LEU A 28 4.79 -2.86 29.33
CA LEU A 28 4.55 -4.03 28.50
C LEU A 28 3.21 -4.69 28.84
N LEU A 29 2.88 -4.83 30.12
CA LEU A 29 1.60 -5.36 30.55
C LEU A 29 0.43 -4.49 30.05
N THR A 30 0.54 -3.17 30.13
CA THR A 30 -0.47 -2.23 29.66
C THR A 30 -0.63 -2.32 28.14
N LEU A 31 0.50 -2.42 27.40
CA LEU A 31 0.48 -2.61 25.93
C LEU A 31 -0.16 -3.95 25.55
N ALA A 32 0.20 -5.03 26.24
CA ALA A 32 -0.35 -6.36 26.00
C ALA A 32 -1.85 -6.42 26.29
N ALA A 33 -2.31 -5.80 27.38
CA ALA A 33 -3.73 -5.70 27.69
C ALA A 33 -4.49 -4.91 26.61
N GLY A 34 -3.98 -3.74 26.21
CA GLY A 34 -4.57 -2.94 25.14
C GLY A 34 -4.60 -3.67 23.80
N PHE A 35 -3.53 -4.39 23.46
CA PHE A 35 -3.46 -5.24 22.29
C PHE A 35 -4.52 -6.34 22.33
N ALA A 36 -4.60 -7.10 23.42
CA ALA A 36 -5.58 -8.19 23.57
C ALA A 36 -7.02 -7.69 23.48
N ILE A 37 -7.34 -6.58 24.16
CA ILE A 37 -8.68 -5.96 24.08
C ILE A 37 -9.01 -5.54 22.65
N THR A 38 -8.08 -4.88 21.96
CA THR A 38 -8.31 -4.41 20.59
C THR A 38 -8.49 -5.57 19.62
N VAL A 39 -7.66 -6.62 19.71
CA VAL A 39 -7.80 -7.82 18.88
C VAL A 39 -9.13 -8.51 19.15
N SER A 40 -9.49 -8.71 20.41
CA SER A 40 -10.75 -9.38 20.80
C SER A 40 -11.97 -8.60 20.33
N LEU A 41 -11.97 -7.28 20.50
CA LEU A 41 -13.09 -6.43 20.05
C LEU A 41 -13.20 -6.44 18.53
N SER A 42 -12.08 -6.32 17.81
CA SER A 42 -12.08 -6.38 16.35
C SER A 42 -12.50 -7.75 15.82
N ALA A 43 -12.10 -8.83 16.48
CA ALA A 43 -12.53 -10.18 16.13
C ALA A 43 -14.03 -10.38 16.36
N LEU A 44 -14.57 -9.87 17.46
CA LEU A 44 -16.01 -9.90 17.72
C LEU A 44 -16.82 -9.13 16.68
N VAL A 45 -16.34 -7.93 16.30
CA VAL A 45 -16.98 -7.15 15.22
C VAL A 45 -16.91 -7.91 13.90
N GLY A 46 -15.75 -8.48 13.55
CA GLY A 46 -15.58 -9.27 12.32
C GLY A 46 -16.52 -10.48 12.25
N ALA A 47 -16.64 -11.23 13.36
CA ALA A 47 -17.54 -12.37 13.47
C ALA A 47 -19.02 -11.96 13.41
N GLY A 48 -19.37 -10.80 13.99
CA GLY A 48 -20.76 -10.31 14.01
C GLY A 48 -21.24 -9.76 12.68
N VAL A 49 -20.35 -9.13 11.89
CA VAL A 49 -20.71 -8.49 10.62
C VAL A 49 -20.74 -9.49 9.46
N GLY A 50 -19.94 -10.57 9.52
CA GLY A 50 -19.93 -11.64 8.51
C GLY A 50 -19.54 -11.18 7.10
N MET A 51 -18.96 -9.98 6.96
CA MET A 51 -18.54 -9.44 5.66
C MET A 51 -17.16 -9.97 5.23
N PRO A 52 -16.93 -10.18 3.92
CA PRO A 52 -15.59 -10.49 3.43
C PRO A 52 -14.66 -9.32 3.73
N VAL A 53 -13.59 -9.59 4.51
CA VAL A 53 -12.63 -8.59 5.03
C VAL A 53 -11.60 -8.19 3.97
N PHE A 54 -12.00 -8.08 2.70
CA PHE A 54 -11.12 -7.83 1.58
C PHE A 54 -11.34 -6.43 1.01
N GLY A 55 -10.77 -5.44 1.69
CA GLY A 55 -10.69 -4.07 1.16
C GLY A 55 -9.23 -3.67 0.94
N ALA A 56 -8.99 -2.65 0.11
CA ALA A 56 -7.65 -2.10 -0.13
C ALA A 56 -6.95 -1.66 1.16
N GLU A 57 -7.70 -1.15 2.13
CA GLU A 57 -7.21 -0.74 3.45
C GLU A 57 -6.71 -1.92 4.29
N VAL A 58 -7.40 -3.05 4.24
CA VAL A 58 -6.97 -4.28 4.92
C VAL A 58 -5.72 -4.82 4.26
N ALA A 59 -5.71 -4.92 2.92
CA ALA A 59 -4.57 -5.41 2.16
C ALA A 59 -3.30 -4.57 2.41
N ALA A 60 -3.43 -3.24 2.47
CA ALA A 60 -2.32 -2.33 2.77
C ALA A 60 -1.67 -2.57 4.14
N ARG A 61 -2.37 -3.22 5.08
CA ARG A 61 -1.88 -3.48 6.43
C ARG A 61 -1.42 -4.93 6.68
N THR A 62 -1.40 -5.73 5.64
CA THR A 62 -0.94 -7.14 5.71
C THR A 62 0.47 -7.33 5.15
N SER A 63 1.08 -6.29 4.60
CA SER A 63 2.38 -6.36 3.92
C SER A 63 3.32 -5.27 4.44
N PRO A 64 3.95 -5.46 5.63
CA PRO A 64 4.88 -4.51 6.19
C PRO A 64 6.07 -4.26 5.27
N ASN A 65 6.52 -3.02 5.20
CA ASN A 65 7.63 -2.60 4.36
C ASN A 65 8.58 -1.63 5.08
N LEU A 66 9.70 -1.27 4.42
CA LEU A 66 10.70 -0.35 4.98
C LEU A 66 10.17 1.05 5.25
N LEU A 67 9.17 1.52 4.51
CA LEU A 67 8.58 2.85 4.73
C LEU A 67 7.81 2.87 6.05
N ASP A 68 7.09 1.79 6.38
CA ASP A 68 6.38 1.66 7.65
C ASP A 68 7.35 1.76 8.83
N LEU A 69 8.48 1.04 8.75
CA LEU A 69 9.53 1.11 9.77
C LEU A 69 10.15 2.52 9.85
N GLY A 70 10.40 3.18 8.71
CA GLY A 70 10.92 4.54 8.66
C GLY A 70 9.98 5.54 9.33
N ILE A 71 8.68 5.47 9.03
CA ILE A 71 7.63 6.29 9.65
C ILE A 71 7.57 6.03 11.15
N ALA A 72 7.64 4.77 11.57
CA ALA A 72 7.63 4.40 12.99
C ALA A 72 8.84 4.95 13.76
N LEU A 73 10.04 4.87 13.18
CA LEU A 73 11.27 5.45 13.75
C LEU A 73 11.13 6.98 13.94
N VAL A 74 10.65 7.69 12.93
CA VAL A 74 10.44 9.14 13.01
C VAL A 74 9.36 9.48 14.03
N ALA A 75 8.27 8.73 14.09
CA ALA A 75 7.21 8.94 15.08
C ALA A 75 7.71 8.74 16.52
N GLY A 76 8.55 7.73 16.75
CA GLY A 76 9.19 7.49 18.05
C GLY A 76 10.14 8.62 18.44
N ALA A 77 10.98 9.08 17.54
CA ALA A 77 11.84 10.23 17.76
C ALA A 77 11.02 11.50 18.06
N ALA A 78 9.99 11.77 17.25
CA ALA A 78 9.10 12.91 17.47
C ALA A 78 8.40 12.87 18.84
N ALA A 79 8.05 11.67 19.35
CA ALA A 79 7.43 11.51 20.67
C ALA A 79 8.32 11.98 21.81
N VAL A 80 9.61 11.71 21.73
CA VAL A 80 10.60 12.19 22.69
C VAL A 80 10.84 13.68 22.52
N TYR A 81 11.00 14.16 21.30
CA TYR A 81 11.21 15.58 21.00
C TYR A 81 10.06 16.45 21.51
N ALA A 82 8.83 16.01 21.25
CA ALA A 82 7.62 16.71 21.70
C ALA A 82 7.56 16.87 23.23
N LYS A 83 8.02 15.86 23.98
CA LYS A 83 8.09 15.93 25.44
C LYS A 83 9.08 16.97 25.95
N ILE A 84 10.19 17.16 25.23
CA ILE A 84 11.26 18.10 25.62
C ILE A 84 10.85 19.55 25.29
N ARG A 85 10.13 19.80 24.20
CA ARG A 85 9.91 21.13 23.66
C ARG A 85 8.53 21.73 23.88
N SER A 86 7.43 20.97 23.76
CA SER A 86 6.08 21.53 23.84
C SER A 86 4.97 20.52 24.08
N ARG A 87 3.99 20.89 24.93
CA ARG A 87 2.79 20.08 25.17
C ARG A 87 1.86 19.97 23.96
N ALA A 88 1.76 21.02 23.13
CA ALA A 88 0.90 21.04 21.94
C ALA A 88 1.35 20.03 20.87
N VAL A 89 2.66 19.92 20.62
CA VAL A 89 3.24 18.93 19.69
C VAL A 89 3.03 17.51 20.19
N SER A 90 2.90 17.30 21.50
CA SER A 90 2.66 15.98 22.09
C SER A 90 1.33 15.34 21.66
N SER A 91 0.30 16.13 21.38
CA SER A 91 -1.00 15.62 20.89
C SER A 91 -0.91 15.10 19.46
N LEU A 92 -0.28 15.84 18.57
CA LEU A 92 -0.10 15.44 17.16
C LEU A 92 0.70 14.16 17.02
N VAL A 93 1.78 14.06 17.78
CA VAL A 93 2.62 12.84 17.79
C VAL A 93 1.86 11.65 18.35
N GLY A 94 1.02 11.87 19.38
CA GLY A 94 0.15 10.82 19.91
C GLY A 94 -0.80 10.26 18.86
N THR A 95 -1.37 11.13 18.04
CA THR A 95 -2.23 10.71 16.92
C THR A 95 -1.43 9.90 15.87
N ALA A 96 -0.23 10.35 15.51
CA ALA A 96 0.63 9.60 14.57
C ALA A 96 0.96 8.19 15.06
N ILE A 97 1.29 8.04 16.35
CA ILE A 97 1.54 6.73 16.96
C ILE A 97 0.27 5.86 16.97
N ALA A 98 -0.89 6.44 17.30
CA ALA A 98 -2.15 5.72 17.28
C ALA A 98 -2.48 5.21 15.88
N VAL A 99 -2.32 6.05 14.84
CA VAL A 99 -2.53 5.67 13.43
C VAL A 99 -1.56 4.57 12.98
N ALA A 100 -0.35 4.55 13.51
CA ALA A 100 0.63 3.51 13.18
C ALA A 100 0.35 2.16 13.85
N LEU A 101 -0.23 2.14 15.04
CA LEU A 101 -0.36 0.91 15.85
C LEU A 101 -1.78 0.33 15.88
N VAL A 102 -2.83 1.17 15.99
CA VAL A 102 -4.19 0.68 16.17
C VAL A 102 -4.74 -0.04 14.93
N PRO A 103 -4.67 0.51 13.71
CA PRO A 103 -5.22 -0.14 12.53
C PRO A 103 -4.62 -1.54 12.25
N PRO A 104 -3.31 -1.78 12.34
CA PRO A 104 -2.76 -3.12 12.18
C PRO A 104 -3.34 -4.14 13.18
N VAL A 105 -3.57 -3.73 14.42
CA VAL A 105 -4.14 -4.60 15.45
C VAL A 105 -5.62 -4.88 15.18
N CYS A 106 -6.37 -3.87 14.73
CA CYS A 106 -7.76 -4.08 14.31
C CYS A 106 -7.86 -5.04 13.12
N VAL A 107 -7.01 -4.85 12.11
CA VAL A 107 -6.95 -5.74 10.94
C VAL A 107 -6.56 -7.17 11.34
N LEU A 108 -5.61 -7.32 12.27
CA LEU A 108 -5.26 -8.62 12.82
C LEU A 108 -6.48 -9.32 13.43
N GLY A 109 -7.26 -8.64 14.27
CA GLY A 109 -8.46 -9.19 14.89
C GLY A 109 -9.53 -9.60 13.86
N LEU A 110 -9.79 -8.74 12.87
CA LEU A 110 -10.73 -9.02 11.77
C LEU A 110 -10.30 -10.26 10.97
N LEU A 111 -9.04 -10.36 10.60
CA LEU A 111 -8.51 -11.48 9.81
C LEU A 111 -8.50 -12.80 10.59
N LEU A 112 -8.24 -12.74 11.91
CA LEU A 112 -8.34 -13.92 12.78
C LEU A 112 -9.78 -14.45 12.84
N SER A 113 -10.77 -13.59 12.92
CA SER A 113 -12.18 -14.01 12.92
C SER A 113 -12.63 -14.59 11.57
N ALA A 114 -12.01 -14.15 10.47
CA ALA A 114 -12.27 -14.66 9.12
C ALA A 114 -11.48 -15.94 8.78
N GLY A 115 -10.58 -16.41 9.66
CA GLY A 115 -9.72 -17.57 9.40
C GLY A 115 -8.54 -17.32 8.45
N GLU A 116 -8.26 -16.07 8.11
CA GLU A 116 -7.21 -15.65 7.18
C GLU A 116 -5.83 -15.55 7.87
N TRP A 117 -5.31 -16.68 8.31
CA TRP A 117 -4.10 -16.77 9.13
C TRP A 117 -2.85 -16.17 8.49
N GLN A 118 -2.70 -16.30 7.17
CA GLN A 118 -1.52 -15.78 6.47
C GLN A 118 -1.52 -14.25 6.44
N ALA A 119 -2.66 -13.64 6.11
CA ALA A 119 -2.83 -12.19 6.14
C ALA A 119 -2.75 -11.64 7.57
N ALA A 120 -3.30 -12.38 8.56
CA ALA A 120 -3.22 -12.04 9.98
C ALA A 120 -1.77 -11.96 10.47
N ARG A 121 -0.90 -12.91 10.05
CA ARG A 121 0.54 -12.85 10.36
C ARG A 121 1.19 -11.59 9.81
N GLY A 122 0.82 -11.15 8.60
CA GLY A 122 1.31 -9.91 8.01
C GLY A 122 0.92 -8.69 8.83
N ALA A 123 -0.35 -8.59 9.26
CA ALA A 123 -0.82 -7.51 10.11
C ALA A 123 -0.14 -7.51 11.49
N GLY A 124 0.06 -8.68 12.09
CA GLY A 124 0.81 -8.83 13.34
C GLY A 124 2.28 -8.40 13.20
N LEU A 125 2.93 -8.76 12.09
CA LEU A 125 4.30 -8.34 11.78
C LEU A 125 4.38 -6.82 11.60
N LEU A 126 3.41 -6.20 10.93
CA LEU A 126 3.34 -4.74 10.78
C LEU A 126 3.23 -4.05 12.15
N PHE A 127 2.38 -4.57 13.04
CA PHE A 127 2.29 -4.05 14.41
C PHE A 127 3.63 -4.13 15.15
N VAL A 128 4.29 -5.28 15.13
CA VAL A 128 5.59 -5.48 15.77
C VAL A 128 6.65 -4.56 15.16
N THR A 129 6.68 -4.42 13.85
CA THR A 129 7.59 -3.53 13.14
C THR A 129 7.40 -2.07 13.59
N ASN A 130 6.16 -1.61 13.64
CA ASN A 130 5.85 -0.25 14.07
C ASN A 130 6.18 -0.04 15.55
N LEU A 131 5.86 -1.00 16.41
CA LEU A 131 6.16 -0.93 17.83
C LEU A 131 7.67 -0.82 18.07
N LEU A 132 8.45 -1.71 17.47
CA LEU A 132 9.92 -1.71 17.60
C LEU A 132 10.54 -0.46 16.95
N GLY A 133 10.01 -0.02 15.81
CA GLY A 133 10.43 1.22 15.16
C GLY A 133 10.24 2.44 16.06
N ILE A 134 9.05 2.59 16.67
CA ILE A 134 8.75 3.68 17.60
C ILE A 134 9.68 3.64 18.82
N LEU A 135 9.88 2.47 19.42
CA LEU A 135 10.77 2.32 20.59
C LEU A 135 12.22 2.65 20.22
N SER A 136 12.70 2.14 19.10
CA SER A 136 14.07 2.39 18.63
C SER A 136 14.29 3.84 18.23
N GLY A 137 13.35 4.48 17.56
CA GLY A 137 13.41 5.90 17.23
C GLY A 137 13.43 6.78 18.47
N ALA A 138 12.62 6.44 19.48
CA ALA A 138 12.62 7.11 20.77
C ALA A 138 13.97 6.95 21.49
N LEU A 139 14.52 5.73 21.55
CA LEU A 139 15.82 5.45 22.17
C LEU A 139 16.95 6.19 21.46
N LEU A 140 16.99 6.17 20.15
CA LEU A 140 18.02 6.85 19.34
C LEU A 140 18.01 8.36 19.61
N LEU A 141 16.84 8.99 19.64
CA LEU A 141 16.75 10.42 19.94
C LEU A 141 17.13 10.74 21.40
N LEU A 142 16.71 9.91 22.37
CA LEU A 142 17.12 10.08 23.77
C LEU A 142 18.64 10.06 23.91
N VAL A 143 19.29 9.11 23.27
CA VAL A 143 20.75 8.98 23.31
C VAL A 143 21.48 10.09 22.56
N ALA A 144 20.89 10.57 21.46
CA ALA A 144 21.44 11.68 20.68
C ALA A 144 21.33 13.02 21.41
N THR A 145 20.23 13.24 22.13
CA THR A 145 19.97 14.50 22.85
C THR A 145 20.56 14.54 24.26
N GLN A 146 20.83 13.37 24.85
CA GLN A 146 21.35 13.24 26.21
C GLN A 146 22.57 12.33 26.25
N PRO A 147 23.79 12.86 26.09
CA PRO A 147 25.02 12.06 26.04
C PRO A 147 25.25 11.16 27.25
N GLN A 148 24.71 11.55 28.40
CA GLN A 148 24.78 10.76 29.66
C GLN A 148 24.05 9.41 29.51
N LEU A 149 23.00 9.34 28.69
CA LEU A 149 22.23 8.12 28.45
C LEU A 149 22.94 7.14 27.50
N ARG A 150 23.90 7.63 26.70
CA ARG A 150 24.68 6.78 25.80
C ARG A 150 25.41 5.65 26.51
N ARG A 151 26.03 5.95 27.66
CA ARG A 151 26.70 4.93 28.48
C ARG A 151 25.72 3.95 29.12
N ARG A 152 24.50 4.42 29.42
CA ARG A 152 23.44 3.56 29.96
C ARG A 152 22.85 2.63 28.91
N LEU A 153 22.69 3.09 27.69
CA LEU A 153 22.22 2.24 26.60
C LEU A 153 23.11 1.02 26.39
N TRP A 154 24.44 1.21 26.36
CA TRP A 154 25.40 0.10 26.21
C TRP A 154 25.36 -0.90 27.36
N ARG A 155 24.86 -0.50 28.53
CA ARG A 155 24.65 -1.37 29.70
C ARG A 155 23.24 -1.96 29.79
N SER A 156 22.29 -1.43 28.98
CA SER A 156 20.91 -1.87 28.95
C SER A 156 20.73 -3.00 27.98
N GLN A 157 20.58 -4.23 28.45
CA GLN A 157 20.27 -5.38 27.62
C GLN A 157 18.98 -5.17 26.86
N MET A 158 17.92 -4.62 27.47
CA MET A 158 16.61 -4.38 26.84
C MET A 158 16.67 -3.35 25.71
N GLY A 159 17.43 -2.25 25.90
CA GLY A 159 17.61 -1.23 24.87
C GLY A 159 18.38 -1.79 23.65
N LEU A 160 19.44 -2.54 23.89
CA LEU A 160 20.22 -3.19 22.84
C LEU A 160 19.42 -4.26 22.09
N VAL A 161 18.64 -5.08 22.82
CA VAL A 161 17.75 -6.08 22.23
C VAL A 161 16.71 -5.42 21.34
N SER A 162 16.07 -4.33 21.76
CA SER A 162 15.10 -3.59 20.92
C SER A 162 15.75 -3.09 19.62
N LEU A 163 16.93 -2.49 19.71
CA LEU A 163 17.67 -2.02 18.51
C LEU A 163 18.10 -3.17 17.62
N LEU A 164 18.57 -4.28 18.20
CA LEU A 164 18.96 -5.47 17.45
C LEU A 164 17.76 -6.07 16.70
N PHE A 165 16.61 -6.26 17.37
CA PHE A 165 15.39 -6.74 16.71
C PHE A 165 14.95 -5.81 15.58
N THR A 166 15.00 -4.49 15.79
CA THR A 166 14.71 -3.53 14.71
C THR A 166 15.68 -3.66 13.54
N ALA A 167 16.98 -3.86 13.82
CA ALA A 167 17.99 -4.09 12.79
C ALA A 167 17.76 -5.41 12.03
N VAL A 168 17.39 -6.48 12.73
CA VAL A 168 17.06 -7.77 12.12
C VAL A 168 15.82 -7.66 11.22
N LEU A 169 14.81 -6.88 11.59
CA LEU A 169 13.64 -6.62 10.77
C LEU A 169 13.95 -5.87 9.47
N LEU A 170 15.07 -5.14 9.38
CA LEU A 170 15.50 -4.52 8.13
C LEU A 170 15.70 -5.53 7.01
N LEU A 171 16.14 -6.76 7.29
CA LEU A 171 16.40 -7.78 6.29
C LEU A 171 15.12 -8.19 5.53
N PRO A 172 14.05 -8.72 6.19
CA PRO A 172 12.84 -9.10 5.49
C PRO A 172 12.10 -7.88 4.90
N LEU A 173 12.09 -6.72 5.60
CA LEU A 173 11.43 -5.52 5.10
C LEU A 173 12.12 -4.93 3.87
N SER A 174 13.46 -4.98 3.78
CA SER A 174 14.17 -4.52 2.60
C SER A 174 13.87 -5.37 1.36
N SER A 175 13.74 -6.68 1.51
CA SER A 175 13.32 -7.55 0.40
C SER A 175 11.91 -7.23 -0.09
N SER A 176 10.96 -7.04 0.82
CA SER A 176 9.58 -6.63 0.50
C SER A 176 9.54 -5.25 -0.16
N PHE A 177 10.32 -4.30 0.33
CA PHE A 177 10.44 -2.96 -0.27
C PHE A 177 11.01 -3.00 -1.69
N LEU A 178 12.08 -3.77 -1.92
CA LEU A 178 12.66 -3.93 -3.26
C LEU A 178 11.67 -4.57 -4.24
N GLN A 179 10.88 -5.54 -3.80
CA GLN A 179 9.82 -6.12 -4.62
C GLN A 179 8.76 -5.07 -4.96
N LEU A 180 8.32 -4.28 -4.00
CA LEU A 180 7.33 -3.21 -4.20
C LEU A 180 7.85 -2.15 -5.19
N VAL A 181 9.11 -1.71 -5.05
CA VAL A 181 9.74 -0.75 -5.96
C VAL A 181 9.83 -1.33 -7.38
N ARG A 182 10.28 -2.58 -7.52
CA ARG A 182 10.35 -3.25 -8.83
C ARG A 182 8.97 -3.38 -9.47
N GLN A 183 7.96 -3.73 -8.69
CA GLN A 183 6.58 -3.84 -9.18
C GLN A 183 6.04 -2.47 -9.61
N SER A 184 6.25 -1.44 -8.81
CA SER A 184 5.86 -0.05 -9.14
C SER A 184 6.56 0.45 -10.41
N GLN A 185 7.87 0.21 -10.55
CA GLN A 185 8.60 0.57 -11.75
C GLN A 185 8.09 -0.16 -13.00
N ARG A 186 7.77 -1.45 -12.88
CA ARG A 186 7.16 -2.22 -13.97
C ARG A 186 5.79 -1.64 -14.36
N GLN A 187 4.93 -1.33 -13.40
CA GLN A 187 3.63 -0.72 -13.66
C GLN A 187 3.75 0.65 -14.34
N LEU A 188 4.69 1.50 -13.89
CA LEU A 188 4.95 2.80 -14.51
C LEU A 188 5.47 2.65 -15.95
N ALA A 189 6.38 1.70 -16.19
CA ALA A 189 6.87 1.40 -17.53
C ALA A 189 5.75 0.91 -18.44
N GLN A 190 4.89 0.00 -17.95
CA GLN A 190 3.73 -0.49 -18.67
C GLN A 190 2.76 0.63 -19.03
N ARG A 191 2.40 1.50 -18.09
CA ARG A 191 1.53 2.66 -18.35
C ARG A 191 2.11 3.61 -19.39
N ARG A 192 3.41 3.89 -19.35
CA ARG A 192 4.08 4.73 -20.36
C ARG A 192 4.01 4.11 -21.75
N ILE A 193 4.17 2.80 -21.85
CA ILE A 193 4.04 2.07 -23.14
C ILE A 193 2.60 2.13 -23.62
N GLU A 194 1.61 1.90 -22.76
CA GLU A 194 0.18 2.02 -23.08
C GLU A 194 -0.17 3.41 -23.60
N GLU A 195 0.27 4.46 -22.91
CA GLU A 195 0.06 5.86 -23.32
C GLU A 195 0.73 6.16 -24.68
N THR A 196 1.96 5.67 -24.89
CA THR A 196 2.68 5.85 -26.15
C THR A 196 1.96 5.15 -27.31
N ILE A 197 1.54 3.91 -27.11
CA ILE A 197 0.78 3.14 -28.12
C ILE A 197 -0.58 3.81 -28.38
N ALA A 198 -1.29 4.24 -27.32
CA ALA A 198 -2.56 4.94 -27.46
C ALA A 198 -2.42 6.22 -28.27
N LYS A 199 -1.37 7.01 -28.00
CA LYS A 199 -1.06 8.23 -28.74
C LYS A 199 -0.75 7.93 -30.20
N SER A 200 0.12 6.95 -30.48
CA SER A 200 0.46 6.56 -31.86
C SER A 200 -0.75 6.05 -32.63
N LEU A 201 -1.61 5.25 -32.01
CA LEU A 201 -2.85 4.78 -32.62
C LEU A 201 -3.81 5.93 -32.94
N LYS A 202 -3.93 6.90 -32.04
CA LYS A 202 -4.86 8.02 -32.19
C LYS A 202 -4.38 9.06 -33.22
N THR A 203 -3.07 9.34 -33.28
CA THR A 203 -2.54 10.44 -34.08
C THR A 203 -1.88 10.01 -35.39
N GLU A 204 -1.36 8.79 -35.47
CA GLU A 204 -0.51 8.37 -36.58
C GLU A 204 -1.16 7.29 -37.43
N THR A 205 -2.32 6.73 -37.03
CA THR A 205 -3.06 5.76 -37.86
C THR A 205 -4.35 6.37 -38.39
N ILE A 206 -4.57 6.21 -39.70
CA ILE A 206 -5.80 6.66 -40.38
C ILE A 206 -6.97 5.78 -39.91
N THR A 207 -6.78 4.49 -39.91
CA THR A 207 -7.81 3.48 -39.64
C THR A 207 -8.42 3.54 -38.25
N ILE A 208 -7.62 3.80 -37.25
CA ILE A 208 -8.04 3.81 -35.81
C ILE A 208 -8.13 5.24 -35.27
N GLY A 209 -7.47 6.21 -35.93
CA GLY A 209 -7.44 7.58 -35.48
C GLY A 209 -8.36 8.54 -36.24
N ARG A 210 -8.55 8.35 -37.55
CA ARG A 210 -9.38 9.22 -38.43
C ARG A 210 -10.73 8.64 -38.78
N ASP A 211 -10.75 7.38 -39.21
CA ASP A 211 -11.97 6.73 -39.70
C ASP A 211 -12.77 6.08 -38.55
N SER A 212 -12.19 5.96 -37.39
CA SER A 212 -12.85 5.45 -36.19
C SER A 212 -12.37 6.18 -34.93
N GLN A 213 -13.21 6.24 -33.92
CA GLN A 213 -12.87 6.85 -32.65
C GLN A 213 -12.31 5.80 -31.69
N LEU A 214 -11.05 5.94 -31.30
CA LEU A 214 -10.46 5.10 -30.26
C LEU A 214 -11.10 5.43 -28.89
N VAL A 215 -11.80 4.47 -28.29
CA VAL A 215 -12.47 4.60 -27.01
C VAL A 215 -11.53 4.23 -25.87
N GLY A 216 -10.72 3.20 -26.05
CA GLY A 216 -9.78 2.74 -25.02
C GLY A 216 -8.82 1.69 -25.56
N ILE A 217 -7.71 1.52 -24.81
CA ILE A 217 -6.71 0.49 -25.03
C ILE A 217 -6.47 -0.22 -23.71
N THR A 218 -6.31 -1.55 -23.80
CA THR A 218 -5.85 -2.38 -22.69
C THR A 218 -4.79 -3.33 -23.23
N ILE A 219 -3.67 -3.46 -22.52
CA ILE A 219 -2.62 -4.41 -22.89
C ILE A 219 -2.59 -5.56 -21.88
N ASP A 220 -2.79 -6.76 -22.38
CA ASP A 220 -2.61 -7.98 -21.62
C ASP A 220 -1.13 -8.39 -21.68
N TRP A 221 -0.42 -8.12 -20.60
CA TRP A 221 1.01 -8.40 -20.43
C TRP A 221 1.31 -9.87 -20.11
N THR A 222 0.30 -10.68 -19.84
CA THR A 222 0.48 -12.11 -19.52
C THR A 222 0.64 -12.96 -20.78
N SER A 223 0.11 -12.49 -21.91
CA SER A 223 0.22 -13.13 -23.21
C SER A 223 1.63 -13.00 -23.79
N LYS A 224 2.06 -13.97 -24.57
CA LYS A 224 3.35 -13.97 -25.30
C LYS A 224 3.11 -14.19 -26.79
N PRO A 225 3.22 -13.16 -27.65
CA PRO A 225 3.51 -11.75 -27.36
C PRO A 225 2.36 -11.05 -26.61
N PRO A 226 2.61 -9.91 -25.93
CA PRO A 226 1.58 -9.14 -25.25
C PRO A 226 0.47 -8.73 -26.22
N LEU A 227 -0.79 -8.82 -25.73
CA LEU A 227 -1.98 -8.60 -26.53
C LEU A 227 -2.56 -7.22 -26.29
N ILE A 228 -2.56 -6.38 -27.32
CA ILE A 228 -3.22 -5.07 -27.31
C ILE A 228 -4.69 -5.27 -27.71
N ARG A 229 -5.61 -4.88 -26.83
CA ARG A 229 -7.04 -4.79 -27.13
C ARG A 229 -7.40 -3.32 -27.30
N ALA A 230 -7.70 -2.92 -28.54
CA ALA A 230 -8.15 -1.58 -28.85
C ALA A 230 -9.66 -1.59 -29.05
N SER A 231 -10.39 -0.83 -28.24
CA SER A 231 -11.84 -0.63 -28.41
C SER A 231 -12.06 0.59 -29.28
N VAL A 232 -12.67 0.40 -30.43
CA VAL A 232 -12.95 1.48 -31.40
C VAL A 232 -14.44 1.61 -31.64
N ARG A 233 -14.87 2.85 -31.76
CA ARG A 233 -16.22 3.22 -32.16
C ARG A 233 -16.20 3.51 -33.65
N VAL A 234 -17.02 2.83 -34.44
CA VAL A 234 -17.02 2.89 -35.87
C VAL A 234 -18.36 3.39 -36.41
N SER A 235 -18.30 4.20 -37.45
CA SER A 235 -19.51 4.67 -38.21
C SER A 235 -19.99 3.67 -39.26
N GLN A 236 -19.11 2.77 -39.71
CA GLN A 236 -19.42 1.72 -40.69
C GLN A 236 -19.08 0.35 -40.06
N ALA A 237 -20.03 -0.58 -40.16
CA ALA A 237 -19.91 -1.90 -39.54
C ALA A 237 -18.75 -2.77 -40.07
N ASP A 238 -18.29 -2.51 -41.31
CA ASP A 238 -17.25 -3.32 -41.95
C ASP A 238 -15.81 -2.85 -41.69
N LEU A 239 -15.63 -1.70 -41.07
CA LEU A 239 -14.31 -1.15 -40.71
C LEU A 239 -13.98 -1.35 -39.25
N PRO A 240 -12.68 -1.51 -38.85
CA PRO A 240 -11.54 -1.79 -39.72
C PRO A 240 -11.52 -3.24 -40.20
N THR A 241 -11.02 -3.45 -41.42
CA THR A 241 -10.84 -4.79 -42.01
C THR A 241 -9.65 -5.53 -41.36
N PRO A 242 -9.60 -6.88 -41.44
CA PRO A 242 -8.45 -7.64 -40.91
C PRO A 242 -7.10 -7.21 -41.50
N ALA A 243 -7.06 -6.84 -42.80
CA ALA A 243 -5.85 -6.34 -43.45
C ALA A 243 -5.38 -5.01 -42.85
N GLN A 244 -6.32 -4.11 -42.54
CA GLN A 244 -6.03 -2.83 -41.91
C GLN A 244 -5.52 -3.04 -40.48
N VAL A 245 -6.09 -3.96 -39.72
CA VAL A 245 -5.62 -4.29 -38.36
C VAL A 245 -4.19 -4.87 -38.40
N ALA A 246 -3.90 -5.73 -39.39
CA ALA A 246 -2.56 -6.28 -39.57
C ALA A 246 -1.53 -5.19 -39.94
N ALA A 247 -1.90 -4.23 -40.78
CA ALA A 247 -1.02 -3.09 -41.11
C ALA A 247 -0.72 -2.21 -39.89
N VAL A 248 -1.74 -1.94 -39.07
CA VAL A 248 -1.57 -1.20 -37.80
C VAL A 248 -0.68 -1.98 -36.81
N GLN A 249 -0.85 -3.31 -36.71
CA GLN A 249 0.02 -4.15 -35.88
C GLN A 249 1.47 -4.08 -36.35
N GLN A 250 1.74 -4.16 -37.66
CA GLN A 250 3.09 -4.01 -38.20
C GLN A 250 3.69 -2.64 -37.88
N PHE A 251 2.88 -1.58 -37.99
CA PHE A 251 3.29 -0.22 -37.64
C PHE A 251 3.68 -0.10 -36.15
N ILE A 252 2.87 -0.65 -35.23
CA ILE A 252 3.24 -0.67 -33.80
C ILE A 252 4.55 -1.43 -33.60
N ASN A 253 4.67 -2.60 -34.22
CA ASN A 253 5.85 -3.47 -34.06
C ASN A 253 7.11 -2.88 -34.71
N SER A 254 7.00 -1.96 -35.65
CA SER A 254 8.14 -1.24 -36.21
C SER A 254 8.67 -0.12 -35.28
N LYS A 255 7.81 0.43 -34.44
CA LYS A 255 8.14 1.52 -33.49
C LYS A 255 8.51 1.04 -32.10
N GLN A 256 8.19 -0.18 -31.76
CA GLN A 256 8.43 -0.74 -30.42
C GLN A 256 9.51 -1.82 -30.46
N PRO A 257 10.38 -1.91 -29.44
CA PRO A 257 11.42 -2.92 -29.37
C PRO A 257 10.87 -4.35 -29.17
N GLN A 258 9.64 -4.46 -28.66
CA GLN A 258 8.94 -5.71 -28.40
C GLN A 258 7.79 -5.90 -29.39
N ARG A 259 7.55 -7.13 -29.81
CA ARG A 259 6.42 -7.47 -30.67
C ARG A 259 5.12 -7.56 -29.86
N TYR A 260 4.06 -7.04 -30.43
CA TYR A 260 2.71 -7.05 -29.89
C TYR A 260 1.74 -7.71 -30.88
N GLN A 261 0.70 -8.31 -30.35
CA GLN A 261 -0.46 -8.75 -31.12
C GLN A 261 -1.58 -7.73 -30.91
N LEU A 262 -2.27 -7.33 -31.98
CA LEU A 262 -3.35 -6.35 -31.94
C LEU A 262 -4.69 -7.02 -32.20
N VAL A 263 -5.64 -6.81 -31.30
CA VAL A 263 -7.05 -7.18 -31.51
C VAL A 263 -7.89 -5.91 -31.39
N VAL A 264 -8.73 -5.67 -32.37
CA VAL A 264 -9.63 -4.51 -32.41
C VAL A 264 -11.05 -4.99 -32.09
N GLN A 265 -11.63 -4.44 -31.04
CA GLN A 265 -13.03 -4.63 -30.69
C GLN A 265 -13.85 -3.46 -31.26
N ARG A 266 -14.81 -3.77 -32.13
CA ARG A 266 -15.69 -2.78 -32.73
C ARG A 266 -16.96 -2.60 -31.92
N SER A 267 -17.36 -1.35 -31.68
CA SER A 267 -18.65 -0.98 -31.13
C SER A 267 -19.37 -0.10 -32.15
N ALA A 268 -20.49 -0.57 -32.70
CA ALA A 268 -21.36 0.24 -33.52
C ALA A 268 -22.18 1.20 -32.65
N ILE A 269 -22.42 2.42 -33.16
CA ILE A 269 -23.32 3.38 -32.50
C ILE A 269 -24.62 3.37 -33.28
N ASP A 270 -25.69 2.96 -32.62
CA ASP A 270 -27.04 3.32 -33.02
C ASP A 270 -27.40 4.65 -32.34
N ILE A 271 -27.60 5.70 -33.15
CA ILE A 271 -28.07 7.00 -32.66
C ILE A 271 -29.60 6.93 -32.66
N ILE A 272 -30.19 6.68 -31.48
CA ILE A 272 -31.63 6.74 -31.30
C ILE A 272 -31.97 8.19 -30.90
N GLY A 273 -32.52 8.97 -31.86
CA GLY A 273 -33.05 10.32 -31.58
C GLY A 273 -34.51 10.26 -31.12
N PRO A 274 -35.01 11.24 -30.36
CA PRO A 274 -36.41 11.36 -30.07
C PRO A 274 -37.17 11.77 -31.32
N GLY A 275 -37.56 10.80 -32.14
CA GLY A 275 -38.28 11.07 -33.41
C GLY A 275 -38.01 10.12 -34.58
N SER A 276 -37.22 9.07 -34.41
CA SER A 276 -37.19 8.00 -35.43
C SER A 276 -38.50 7.23 -35.36
N ARG A 277 -39.45 7.60 -36.21
CA ARG A 277 -40.61 6.76 -36.52
C ARG A 277 -40.08 5.44 -37.05
N ASP A 278 -40.48 4.39 -36.41
CA ASP A 278 -40.43 3.04 -36.92
C ASP A 278 -41.38 2.99 -38.17
N ASP A 279 -40.82 3.25 -39.35
CA ASP A 279 -41.54 3.00 -40.60
C ASP A 279 -41.57 1.50 -40.81
N GLY A 280 -42.49 0.89 -40.08
CA GLY A 280 -42.92 -0.49 -40.33
C GLY A 280 -43.35 -0.64 -41.76
N LYS A 281 -42.53 -1.26 -42.58
CA LYS A 281 -42.94 -1.83 -43.86
C LYS A 281 -43.58 -3.18 -43.60
N ASN A 282 -44.93 -3.20 -43.84
CA ASN A 282 -45.70 -4.41 -44.14
C ASN A 282 -45.06 -5.23 -45.26
#